data_8687eceea9da4d42523365c84c20449b
#
_entry.id   8687eceea9da4d42523365c84c20449b
#
_cell.length_a   1.000
_cell.length_b   1.000
_cell.length_c   1.000
_cell.angle_alpha   90.00
_cell.angle_beta   90.00
_cell.angle_gamma   90.00
#
_symmetry.space_group_name_H-M   'P 1'
#
loop_
_entity.id
_entity.type
_entity.pdbx_description
1 polymer ?
#
loop_
_entity_poly.entity_id
_entity_poly.type
_entity_poly.pdbx_seq_one_letter_code
_entity_poly.pdbx_strand_id
1 'polypeptide(L)'
;MKSLCMVLCLLLCTVGITQAGTWNDKPVMCADREEAMEVVLTKNEKLIFEGKMMARVYDQSGIAEAPAKIPFYFYANLATGTFTVFEFHPSYKTWCMLAHGEDIQAFTETL
;
A
#
# COMPACT_ATOMS: atom_id res chain seq x y z
N MET A 1 36.77 -26.02 26.78
CA MET A 1 35.91 -24.97 27.33
C MET A 1 35.80 -23.75 26.43
N LYS A 2 36.89 -23.27 25.86
CA LYS A 2 36.88 -22.12 24.97
C LYS A 2 36.15 -22.39 23.66
N SER A 3 36.18 -23.61 23.12
CA SER A 3 35.51 -24.01 21.90
C SER A 3 33.99 -24.09 22.06
N LEU A 4 33.51 -24.39 23.27
CA LEU A 4 32.09 -24.48 23.56
C LEU A 4 31.45 -23.08 23.55
N CYS A 5 32.11 -22.07 24.07
CA CYS A 5 31.62 -20.68 24.03
C CYS A 5 31.59 -20.13 22.63
N MET A 6 32.55 -20.48 21.76
CA MET A 6 32.54 -20.06 20.37
C MET A 6 31.41 -20.67 19.57
N VAL A 7 31.10 -21.94 19.78
CA VAL A 7 29.96 -22.60 19.11
C VAL A 7 28.63 -21.97 19.55
N LEU A 8 28.51 -21.65 20.83
CA LEU A 8 27.32 -21.02 21.36
C LEU A 8 27.08 -19.61 20.78
N CYS A 9 28.14 -18.83 20.65
CA CYS A 9 28.09 -17.50 20.04
C CYS A 9 27.71 -17.56 18.56
N LEU A 10 28.22 -18.54 17.82
CA LEU A 10 27.88 -18.74 16.41
C LEU A 10 26.43 -19.12 16.25
N LEU A 11 25.86 -19.96 17.10
CA LEU A 11 24.45 -20.33 17.08
C LEU A 11 23.54 -19.12 17.36
N LEU A 12 23.89 -18.28 18.30
CA LEU A 12 23.14 -17.07 18.63
C LEU A 12 23.17 -16.05 17.49
N CYS A 13 24.28 -15.90 16.82
CA CYS A 13 24.40 -15.01 15.66
C CYS A 13 23.57 -15.50 14.47
N THR A 14 23.50 -16.81 14.26
CA THR A 14 22.72 -17.40 13.17
C THR A 14 21.23 -17.19 13.37
N VAL A 15 20.72 -17.29 14.61
CA VAL A 15 19.30 -17.07 14.93
C VAL A 15 18.91 -15.61 14.68
N GLY A 16 19.79 -14.65 14.95
CA GLY A 16 19.51 -13.22 14.71
C GLY A 16 19.40 -12.86 13.23
N ILE A 17 20.07 -13.58 12.34
CA ILE A 17 20.09 -13.29 10.90
C ILE A 17 18.84 -13.83 10.19
N THR A 18 18.18 -14.86 10.74
CA THR A 18 17.04 -15.51 10.08
C THR A 18 15.71 -14.79 10.28
N GLN A 19 15.68 -13.66 10.99
CA GLN A 19 14.46 -12.91 11.25
C GLN A 19 14.38 -11.62 10.44
N ALA A 20 14.82 -11.62 9.21
CA ALA A 20 14.53 -10.54 8.28
C ALA A 20 13.02 -10.55 7.97
N GLY A 21 12.41 -9.38 7.94
CA GLY A 21 10.97 -9.19 7.88
C GLY A 21 10.20 -10.09 6.91
N THR A 22 8.97 -10.38 7.27
CA THR A 22 8.03 -11.13 6.43
C THR A 22 7.00 -10.18 5.86
N TRP A 23 6.58 -10.45 4.61
CA TRP A 23 5.50 -9.70 3.99
C TRP A 23 4.17 -10.18 4.54
N ASN A 24 3.37 -9.26 5.04
CA ASN A 24 2.03 -9.54 5.55
C ASN A 24 0.99 -8.83 4.70
N ASP A 25 -0.17 -9.46 4.58
CA ASP A 25 -1.31 -8.84 3.91
C ASP A 25 -1.88 -7.73 4.78
N LYS A 26 -2.20 -6.61 4.13
CA LYS A 26 -2.85 -5.48 4.78
C LYS A 26 -4.28 -5.39 4.26
N PRO A 27 -5.29 -5.42 5.14
CA PRO A 27 -6.68 -5.29 4.69
C PRO A 27 -6.92 -3.89 4.13
N VAL A 28 -7.70 -3.81 3.06
CA VAL A 28 -8.11 -2.57 2.44
C VAL A 28 -9.62 -2.48 2.41
N MET A 29 -10.15 -1.26 2.49
CA MET A 29 -11.58 -1.00 2.38
C MET A 29 -11.93 -0.74 0.92
N CYS A 30 -12.94 -1.45 0.43
CA CYS A 30 -13.39 -1.33 -0.95
C CYS A 30 -14.84 -0.90 -1.00
N ALA A 31 -15.18 -0.06 -1.96
CA ALA A 31 -16.52 0.49 -2.12
C ALA A 31 -16.80 0.75 -3.60
N ASP A 32 -18.06 1.09 -3.93
CA ASP A 32 -18.37 1.54 -5.27
C ASP A 32 -17.82 2.95 -5.51
N ARG A 33 -17.91 3.42 -6.75
CA ARG A 33 -17.38 4.73 -7.13
C ARG A 33 -18.04 5.86 -6.35
N GLU A 34 -19.33 5.77 -6.14
CA GLU A 34 -20.10 6.81 -5.47
C GLU A 34 -19.63 7.00 -4.02
N GLU A 35 -19.49 5.92 -3.29
CA GLU A 35 -19.00 5.96 -1.91
C GLU A 35 -17.54 6.43 -1.85
N ALA A 36 -16.71 5.95 -2.78
CA ALA A 36 -15.31 6.36 -2.83
C ALA A 36 -15.16 7.86 -3.11
N MET A 37 -15.95 8.38 -4.04
CA MET A 37 -15.91 9.80 -4.37
C MET A 37 -16.44 10.66 -3.23
N GLU A 38 -17.39 10.17 -2.46
CA GLU A 38 -17.89 10.88 -1.28
C GLU A 38 -16.78 11.13 -0.25
N VAL A 39 -15.88 10.18 -0.08
CA VAL A 39 -14.74 10.33 0.85
C VAL A 39 -13.87 11.53 0.46
N VAL A 40 -13.50 11.62 -0.81
CA VAL A 40 -12.62 12.71 -1.28
C VAL A 40 -13.35 14.04 -1.34
N LEU A 41 -14.65 14.05 -1.67
CA LEU A 41 -15.45 15.27 -1.67
C LEU A 41 -15.61 15.83 -0.26
N THR A 42 -15.85 14.99 0.72
CA THR A 42 -15.99 15.39 2.13
C THR A 42 -14.73 16.09 2.64
N LYS A 43 -13.57 15.64 2.19
CA LYS A 43 -12.28 16.22 2.57
C LYS A 43 -11.84 17.32 1.62
N ASN A 44 -12.63 17.65 0.62
CA ASN A 44 -12.29 18.62 -0.40
C ASN A 44 -10.96 18.32 -1.09
N GLU A 45 -10.71 17.03 -1.34
CA GLU A 45 -9.52 16.56 -2.03
C GLU A 45 -9.74 16.56 -3.54
N LYS A 46 -8.68 16.80 -4.28
CA LYS A 46 -8.71 16.79 -5.75
C LYS A 46 -7.71 15.76 -6.26
N LEU A 47 -7.99 15.25 -7.44
CA LEU A 47 -7.08 14.32 -8.10
C LEU A 47 -5.77 15.05 -8.44
N ILE A 48 -4.67 14.57 -7.88
CA ILE A 48 -3.34 15.13 -8.10
C ILE A 48 -2.55 14.26 -9.06
N PHE A 49 -2.54 12.94 -8.83
CA PHE A 49 -1.83 11.99 -9.67
C PHE A 49 -2.72 10.82 -10.00
N GLU A 50 -2.55 10.29 -11.20
CA GLU A 50 -3.12 9.01 -11.59
C GLU A 50 -2.04 8.20 -12.30
N GLY A 51 -2.17 6.90 -12.26
CA GLY A 51 -1.23 6.02 -12.91
C GLY A 51 -1.72 4.59 -12.89
N LYS A 52 -0.81 3.68 -13.18
CA LYS A 52 -1.10 2.25 -13.15
C LYS A 52 -0.14 1.57 -12.19
N MET A 53 -0.67 0.66 -11.41
CA MET A 53 0.12 -0.09 -10.45
C MET A 53 0.00 -1.57 -10.73
N MET A 54 0.98 -2.31 -10.27
CA MET A 54 0.94 -3.76 -10.33
C MET A 54 0.24 -4.27 -9.08
N ALA A 55 -0.81 -5.05 -9.27
CA ALA A 55 -1.55 -5.64 -8.16
C ALA A 55 -1.97 -7.05 -8.51
N ARG A 56 -2.10 -7.89 -7.50
CA ARG A 56 -2.73 -9.19 -7.65
C ARG A 56 -4.22 -9.01 -7.49
N VAL A 57 -4.96 -9.38 -8.52
CA VAL A 57 -6.42 -9.29 -8.51
C VAL A 57 -7.01 -10.68 -8.39
N TYR A 58 -8.10 -10.77 -7.62
CA TYR A 58 -8.89 -11.99 -7.54
C TYR A 58 -9.87 -11.98 -8.70
N ASP A 59 -9.96 -13.10 -9.42
CA ASP A 59 -11.00 -13.33 -10.39
C ASP A 59 -11.99 -14.38 -9.86
N GLN A 60 -12.93 -14.79 -10.67
CA GLN A 60 -13.94 -15.78 -10.26
C GLN A 60 -13.34 -17.14 -9.95
N SER A 61 -12.14 -17.44 -10.43
CA SER A 61 -11.46 -18.71 -10.21
C SER A 61 -10.48 -18.66 -9.04
N GLY A 62 -10.25 -17.48 -8.44
CA GLY A 62 -9.33 -17.30 -7.33
C GLY A 62 -8.30 -16.19 -7.58
N ILE A 63 -7.15 -16.29 -6.92
CA ILE A 63 -6.07 -15.32 -7.07
C ILE A 63 -5.42 -15.49 -8.43
N ALA A 64 -5.28 -14.40 -9.19
CA ALA A 64 -4.52 -14.42 -10.43
C ALA A 64 -3.06 -14.75 -10.15
N GLU A 65 -2.47 -15.66 -10.93
CA GLU A 65 -1.08 -16.06 -10.76
C GLU A 65 -0.10 -14.94 -11.06
N ALA A 66 -0.44 -14.08 -12.01
CA ALA A 66 0.40 -12.97 -12.42
C ALA A 66 -0.20 -11.64 -11.95
N PRO A 67 0.63 -10.68 -11.50
CA PRO A 67 0.13 -9.35 -11.21
C PRO A 67 -0.45 -8.70 -12.47
N ALA A 68 -1.56 -7.99 -12.31
CA ALA A 68 -2.16 -7.20 -13.38
C ALA A 68 -1.91 -5.72 -13.13
N LYS A 69 -1.88 -4.95 -14.21
CA LYS A 69 -1.83 -3.48 -14.11
C LYS A 69 -3.23 -2.97 -13.91
N ILE A 70 -3.43 -2.23 -12.83
CA ILE A 70 -4.72 -1.60 -12.53
C ILE A 70 -4.51 -0.10 -12.29
N PRO A 71 -5.54 0.72 -12.58
CA PRO A 71 -5.44 2.14 -12.33
C PRO A 71 -5.34 2.46 -10.83
N PHE A 72 -4.56 3.48 -10.50
CA PHE A 72 -4.58 4.05 -9.17
C PHE A 72 -4.76 5.56 -9.26
N TYR A 73 -5.30 6.15 -8.19
CA TYR A 73 -5.63 7.56 -8.13
C TYR A 73 -5.19 8.13 -6.80
N PHE A 74 -4.46 9.23 -6.86
CA PHE A 74 -3.98 9.94 -5.69
C PHE A 74 -4.74 11.27 -5.57
N TYR A 75 -5.56 11.39 -4.54
CA TYR A 75 -6.31 12.59 -4.21
C TYR A 75 -5.67 13.29 -3.02
N ALA A 76 -5.65 14.61 -3.06
CA ALA A 76 -5.12 15.38 -1.94
C ALA A 76 -5.75 16.76 -1.87
N ASN A 77 -5.78 17.29 -0.65
CA ASN A 77 -6.03 18.70 -0.38
C ASN A 77 -4.74 19.29 0.13
N LEU A 78 -4.03 20.00 -0.73
CA LEU A 78 -2.71 20.56 -0.37
C LEU A 78 -2.79 21.67 0.65
N ALA A 79 -3.95 22.31 0.79
CA ALA A 79 -4.16 23.35 1.79
C ALA A 79 -4.31 22.80 3.21
N THR A 80 -5.02 21.68 3.35
CA THR A 80 -5.24 21.03 4.65
C THR A 80 -4.26 19.90 4.92
N GLY A 81 -3.62 19.37 3.88
CA GLY A 81 -2.66 18.28 4.00
C GLY A 81 -3.26 16.88 4.01
N THR A 82 -4.55 16.72 3.76
CA THR A 82 -5.17 15.39 3.72
C THR A 82 -4.98 14.74 2.37
N PHE A 83 -4.96 13.41 2.35
CA PHE A 83 -4.84 12.67 1.11
C PHE A 83 -5.55 11.33 1.19
N THR A 84 -5.88 10.78 0.01
CA THR A 84 -6.51 9.47 -0.15
C THR A 84 -5.98 8.83 -1.43
N VAL A 85 -5.59 7.57 -1.35
CA VAL A 85 -5.11 6.81 -2.50
C VAL A 85 -6.05 5.64 -2.75
N PHE A 86 -6.55 5.55 -3.98
CA PHE A 86 -7.41 4.46 -4.42
C PHE A 86 -6.73 3.63 -5.49
N GLU A 87 -7.04 2.34 -5.50
CA GLU A 87 -6.87 1.48 -6.67
C GLU A 87 -8.26 1.11 -7.20
N PHE A 88 -8.38 1.00 -8.51
CA PHE A 88 -9.63 0.60 -9.13
C PHE A 88 -9.47 -0.79 -9.75
N HIS A 89 -10.37 -1.69 -9.39
CA HIS A 89 -10.41 -3.05 -9.92
C HIS A 89 -11.49 -3.15 -11.00
N PRO A 90 -11.11 -3.11 -12.30
CA PRO A 90 -12.10 -3.12 -13.38
C PRO A 90 -12.99 -4.36 -13.39
N SER A 91 -12.44 -5.51 -13.00
CA SER A 91 -13.17 -6.79 -13.00
C SER A 91 -14.36 -6.77 -12.06
N TYR A 92 -14.23 -6.09 -10.92
CA TYR A 92 -15.26 -6.01 -9.89
C TYR A 92 -15.93 -4.65 -9.84
N LYS A 93 -15.46 -3.70 -10.64
CA LYS A 93 -15.90 -2.29 -10.62
C LYS A 93 -15.85 -1.70 -9.21
N THR A 94 -14.77 -2.00 -8.50
CA THR A 94 -14.63 -1.67 -7.08
C THR A 94 -13.43 -0.75 -6.88
N TRP A 95 -13.61 0.24 -6.01
CA TRP A 95 -12.59 1.20 -5.60
C TRP A 95 -12.08 0.81 -4.24
N CYS A 96 -10.81 0.53 -4.13
CA CYS A 96 -10.20 0.11 -2.87
C CYS A 96 -9.27 1.20 -2.36
N MET A 97 -9.45 1.60 -1.10
CA MET A 97 -8.63 2.62 -0.46
C MET A 97 -7.33 1.98 0.03
N LEU A 98 -6.22 2.34 -0.59
CA LEU A 98 -4.90 1.82 -0.22
C LEU A 98 -4.32 2.55 0.97
N ALA A 99 -4.53 3.85 1.04
CA ALA A 99 -3.99 4.69 2.10
C ALA A 99 -4.80 5.97 2.21
N HIS A 100 -4.83 6.54 3.38
CA HIS A 100 -5.34 7.88 3.61
C HIS A 100 -4.59 8.46 4.82
N GLY A 101 -4.57 9.76 4.91
CA GLY A 101 -3.86 10.38 6.03
C GLY A 101 -3.87 11.88 5.95
N GLU A 102 -2.98 12.46 6.70
CA GLU A 102 -2.84 13.91 6.85
C GLU A 102 -1.37 14.31 6.82
N ASP A 103 -1.12 15.59 6.91
CA ASP A 103 0.23 16.18 6.95
C ASP A 103 1.06 15.90 5.70
N ILE A 104 0.40 15.74 4.55
CA ILE A 104 1.11 15.59 3.29
C ILE A 104 1.71 16.94 2.89
N GLN A 105 2.95 16.91 2.43
CA GLN A 105 3.66 18.10 1.98
C GLN A 105 4.32 17.83 0.65
N ALA A 106 4.26 18.82 -0.24
CA ALA A 106 4.99 18.77 -1.48
C ALA A 106 6.41 19.28 -1.25
N PHE A 107 7.39 18.51 -1.68
CA PHE A 107 8.77 18.94 -1.64
C PHE A 107 9.05 19.77 -2.89
N THR A 108 9.49 20.99 -2.68
CA THR A 108 9.83 21.92 -3.76
C THR A 108 11.32 21.99 -4.04
N GLU A 109 12.13 21.38 -3.18
CA GLU A 109 13.57 21.35 -3.36
C GLU A 109 13.99 20.15 -4.21
N THR A 110 14.83 20.42 -5.18
CA THR A 110 15.46 19.37 -5.98
C THR A 110 16.53 18.68 -5.14
N LEU A 111 16.39 17.39 -5.02
CA LEU A 111 17.39 16.56 -4.36
C LEU A 111 18.64 16.43 -5.22
#